data_21c39883ac7dd2d676251a0c6393de06
#
_entry.id   21c39883ac7dd2d676251a0c6393de06
#
_cell.length_a   1.000
_cell.length_b   1.000
_cell.length_c   1.000
_cell.angle_alpha   90.00
_cell.angle_beta   90.00
_cell.angle_gamma   90.00
#
_symmetry.space_group_name_H-M   'P 1'
#
loop_
_entity.id
_entity.type
_entity.pdbx_description
1 polymer ?
#
loop_
_entity_poly.entity_id
_entity_poly.type
_entity_poly.pdbx_seq_one_letter_code
_entity_poly.pdbx_strand_id
1 'polypeptide(L)'
;MADIDVKSFRGDGDFRSDESVDLLKQSDVVVTNPPFSLFREFVAQLVQYDKQFLIIGNVNAITYKEIFYLIQRDKAWLGVNLGRGISGFIVPDHYELYGTEARVNDEGQRIVATNGCLWLTNLENSQRHEDINLTEIYKNHEDRYPFYDNCEGINVNRTHDIPKDYRGLMGVPITFLHKYNPEQFEIVRFRKGDDGKDLRVNGKCPYFRILIKNRRLSV
;
A
#
# COMPACT_ATOMS: atom_id res chain seq x y z
N MET A 1 8.90 28.44 -23.83
CA MET A 1 7.85 27.42 -23.59
C MET A 1 8.10 26.35 -24.62
N ALA A 2 8.25 25.10 -24.21
CA ALA A 2 8.32 23.99 -25.18
C ALA A 2 6.95 23.88 -25.84
N ASP A 3 6.92 23.79 -27.18
CA ASP A 3 5.69 23.53 -27.94
C ASP A 3 5.17 22.15 -27.52
N ILE A 4 3.97 22.10 -26.95
CA ILE A 4 3.30 20.84 -26.60
C ILE A 4 2.62 20.35 -27.87
N ASP A 5 3.16 19.26 -28.45
CA ASP A 5 2.53 18.57 -29.59
C ASP A 5 1.32 17.76 -29.07
N VAL A 6 0.13 18.23 -29.36
CA VAL A 6 -1.12 17.58 -28.96
C VAL A 6 -1.63 16.70 -30.09
N LYS A 7 -1.67 15.39 -29.86
CA LYS A 7 -2.24 14.41 -30.77
C LYS A 7 -3.48 13.77 -30.16
N SER A 8 -4.56 13.70 -30.92
CA SER A 8 -5.76 12.97 -30.51
C SER A 8 -5.59 11.46 -30.72
N PHE A 9 -6.09 10.67 -29.79
CA PHE A 9 -6.24 9.22 -29.99
C PHE A 9 -7.15 8.93 -31.17
N ARG A 10 -6.85 7.88 -31.91
CA ARG A 10 -7.70 7.37 -32.98
C ARG A 10 -8.85 6.51 -32.47
N GLY A 11 -8.66 5.90 -31.30
CA GLY A 11 -9.62 5.05 -30.61
C GLY A 11 -10.22 5.74 -29.37
N ASP A 12 -10.81 4.93 -28.49
CA ASP A 12 -11.47 5.34 -27.25
C ASP A 12 -10.51 5.57 -26.06
N GLY A 13 -9.20 5.39 -26.30
CA GLY A 13 -8.18 5.55 -25.25
C GLY A 13 -8.06 4.35 -24.31
N ASP A 14 -8.63 3.18 -24.66
CA ASP A 14 -8.41 1.97 -23.86
C ASP A 14 -6.90 1.67 -23.77
N PHE A 15 -6.40 1.49 -22.55
CA PHE A 15 -4.96 1.24 -22.30
C PHE A 15 -4.45 -0.05 -22.97
N ARG A 16 -5.34 -0.97 -23.36
CA ARG A 16 -5.03 -2.23 -24.05
C ARG A 16 -4.93 -2.09 -25.56
N SER A 17 -5.35 -0.96 -26.12
CA SER A 17 -5.27 -0.71 -27.56
C SER A 17 -3.82 -0.66 -28.04
N ASP A 18 -3.57 -1.03 -29.28
CA ASP A 18 -2.22 -0.99 -29.88
C ASP A 18 -1.61 0.41 -29.78
N GLU A 19 -2.41 1.46 -30.01
CA GLU A 19 -1.98 2.85 -29.89
C GLU A 19 -1.53 3.21 -28.48
N SER A 20 -2.30 2.82 -27.44
CA SER A 20 -1.94 3.03 -26.05
C SER A 20 -0.71 2.23 -25.64
N VAL A 21 -0.59 0.98 -26.12
CA VAL A 21 0.58 0.13 -25.89
C VAL A 21 1.83 0.70 -26.54
N ASP A 22 1.72 1.28 -27.73
CA ASP A 22 2.87 1.91 -28.40
C ASP A 22 3.33 3.18 -27.67
N LEU A 23 2.41 3.96 -27.10
CA LEU A 23 2.76 5.07 -26.22
C LEU A 23 3.39 4.57 -24.91
N LEU A 24 2.84 3.50 -24.32
CA LEU A 24 3.40 2.86 -23.13
C LEU A 24 4.85 2.43 -23.37
N LYS A 25 5.16 1.80 -24.51
CA LYS A 25 6.53 1.40 -24.85
C LYS A 25 7.50 2.57 -24.91
N GLN A 26 7.05 3.73 -25.35
CA GLN A 26 7.87 4.95 -25.48
C GLN A 26 8.05 5.70 -24.15
N SER A 27 7.17 5.46 -23.17
CA SER A 27 7.24 6.15 -21.88
C SER A 27 8.30 5.53 -20.96
N ASP A 28 8.97 6.34 -20.15
CA ASP A 28 9.84 5.89 -19.06
C ASP A 28 9.03 5.69 -17.78
N VAL A 29 8.13 6.61 -17.49
CA VAL A 29 7.31 6.63 -16.28
C VAL A 29 5.84 6.84 -16.64
N VAL A 30 4.96 6.04 -16.03
CA VAL A 30 3.50 6.17 -16.18
C VAL A 30 2.90 6.78 -14.92
N VAL A 31 2.34 7.98 -15.04
CA VAL A 31 1.64 8.67 -13.95
C VAL A 31 0.18 8.82 -14.34
N THR A 32 -0.73 8.13 -13.64
CA THR A 32 -2.15 8.13 -14.03
C THR A 32 -3.10 7.69 -12.92
N ASN A 33 -4.39 7.92 -13.16
CA ASN A 33 -5.50 7.37 -12.39
C ASN A 33 -6.24 6.35 -13.27
N PRO A 34 -5.86 5.07 -13.25
CA PRO A 34 -6.48 4.05 -14.09
C PRO A 34 -7.90 3.69 -13.60
N PRO A 35 -8.76 3.10 -14.45
CA PRO A 35 -10.05 2.58 -14.02
C PRO A 35 -9.88 1.53 -12.91
N PHE A 36 -10.53 1.72 -11.76
CA PHE A 36 -10.38 0.82 -10.61
C PHE A 36 -10.88 -0.60 -10.88
N SER A 37 -11.86 -0.75 -11.76
CA SER A 37 -12.37 -2.06 -12.21
C SER A 37 -11.33 -2.88 -12.98
N LEU A 38 -10.41 -2.22 -13.69
CA LEU A 38 -9.35 -2.82 -14.51
C LEU A 38 -7.96 -2.68 -13.86
N PHE A 39 -7.90 -2.27 -12.59
CA PHE A 39 -6.65 -1.95 -11.91
C PHE A 39 -5.62 -3.09 -11.97
N ARG A 40 -6.05 -4.34 -11.75
CA ARG A 40 -5.16 -5.52 -11.80
C ARG A 40 -4.56 -5.74 -13.18
N GLU A 41 -5.37 -5.61 -14.22
CA GLU A 41 -4.93 -5.75 -15.62
C GLU A 41 -3.95 -4.64 -15.99
N PHE A 42 -4.25 -3.41 -15.58
CA PHE A 42 -3.40 -2.25 -15.82
C PHE A 42 -2.02 -2.42 -15.14
N VAL A 43 -1.99 -2.80 -13.87
CA VAL A 43 -0.71 -3.05 -13.17
C VAL A 43 0.05 -4.21 -13.80
N ALA A 44 -0.63 -5.29 -14.21
CA ALA A 44 0.01 -6.40 -14.90
C ALA A 44 0.68 -5.96 -16.20
N GLN A 45 0.04 -5.07 -16.95
CA GLN A 45 0.61 -4.48 -18.19
C GLN A 45 1.85 -3.62 -17.89
N LEU A 46 1.80 -2.76 -16.86
CA LEU A 46 2.97 -1.96 -16.46
C LEU A 46 4.18 -2.84 -16.11
N VAL A 47 3.95 -3.92 -15.37
CA VAL A 47 4.98 -4.90 -15.01
C VAL A 47 5.49 -5.67 -16.23
N GLN A 48 4.59 -6.08 -17.13
CA GLN A 48 4.95 -6.78 -18.37
C GLN A 48 5.87 -5.95 -19.26
N TYR A 49 5.67 -4.63 -19.32
CA TYR A 49 6.47 -3.71 -20.10
C TYR A 49 7.61 -3.05 -19.30
N ASP A 50 7.86 -3.55 -18.08
CA ASP A 50 8.94 -3.07 -17.19
C ASP A 50 8.92 -1.55 -17.01
N LYS A 51 7.74 -0.98 -16.75
CA LYS A 51 7.57 0.47 -16.62
C LYS A 51 7.68 0.92 -15.16
N GLN A 52 8.31 2.07 -14.98
CA GLN A 52 8.16 2.83 -13.76
C GLN A 52 6.78 3.46 -13.70
N PHE A 53 6.19 3.53 -12.51
CA PHE A 53 4.84 4.05 -12.39
C PHE A 53 4.55 4.72 -11.04
N LEU A 54 3.63 5.67 -11.08
CA LEU A 54 2.95 6.25 -9.92
C LEU A 54 1.46 6.33 -10.26
N ILE A 55 0.65 5.47 -9.65
CA ILE A 55 -0.76 5.33 -10.00
C ILE A 55 -1.66 5.40 -8.77
N ILE A 56 -2.87 5.95 -8.97
CA ILE A 56 -3.91 5.97 -7.94
C ILE A 56 -4.70 4.67 -8.03
N GLY A 57 -4.91 4.01 -6.88
CA GLY A 57 -5.73 2.83 -6.77
C GLY A 57 -6.69 2.91 -5.59
N ASN A 58 -7.66 2.00 -5.56
CA ASN A 58 -8.48 1.81 -4.37
C ASN A 58 -7.63 1.20 -3.24
N VAL A 59 -7.83 1.65 -1.99
CA VAL A 59 -7.09 1.16 -0.82
C VAL A 59 -7.17 -0.37 -0.67
N ASN A 60 -8.29 -0.98 -1.09
CA ASN A 60 -8.44 -2.43 -1.06
C ASN A 60 -7.57 -3.17 -2.09
N ALA A 61 -7.00 -2.46 -3.08
CA ALA A 61 -6.14 -3.08 -4.09
C ALA A 61 -4.93 -3.79 -3.48
N ILE A 62 -4.41 -3.33 -2.34
CA ILE A 62 -3.33 -3.99 -1.61
C ILE A 62 -3.67 -5.40 -1.13
N THR A 63 -4.96 -5.75 -1.08
CA THR A 63 -5.42 -7.09 -0.71
C THR A 63 -5.56 -8.03 -1.92
N TYR A 64 -5.43 -7.53 -3.14
CA TYR A 64 -5.45 -8.38 -4.34
C TYR A 64 -4.17 -9.21 -4.39
N LYS A 65 -4.30 -10.48 -4.71
CA LYS A 65 -3.18 -11.43 -4.72
C LYS A 65 -2.01 -10.95 -5.57
N GLU A 66 -2.31 -10.43 -6.75
CA GLU A 66 -1.32 -9.95 -7.73
C GLU A 66 -0.57 -8.73 -7.20
N ILE A 67 -1.30 -7.76 -6.61
CA ILE A 67 -0.71 -6.53 -6.07
C ILE A 67 0.11 -6.83 -4.81
N PHE A 68 -0.44 -7.63 -3.89
CA PHE A 68 0.29 -8.01 -2.68
C PHE A 68 1.58 -8.77 -3.01
N TYR A 69 1.56 -9.62 -4.04
CA TYR A 69 2.73 -10.34 -4.50
C TYR A 69 3.85 -9.40 -4.97
N LEU A 70 3.50 -8.31 -5.67
CA LEU A 70 4.47 -7.29 -6.06
C LEU A 70 5.07 -6.59 -4.82
N ILE A 71 4.24 -6.24 -3.83
CA ILE A 71 4.68 -5.61 -2.58
C ILE A 71 5.61 -6.56 -1.80
N GLN A 72 5.23 -7.82 -1.66
CA GLN A 72 6.02 -8.82 -0.96
C GLN A 72 7.39 -9.05 -1.60
N ARG A 73 7.49 -8.92 -2.93
CA ARG A 73 8.72 -9.11 -3.70
C ARG A 73 9.50 -7.82 -3.94
N ASP A 74 9.10 -6.76 -3.29
CA ASP A 74 9.76 -5.47 -3.44
C ASP A 74 9.80 -4.97 -4.90
N LYS A 75 8.70 -5.20 -5.62
CA LYS A 75 8.49 -4.77 -7.01
C LYS A 75 7.52 -3.61 -7.14
N ALA A 76 6.74 -3.34 -6.10
CA ALA A 76 5.90 -2.17 -5.95
C ALA A 76 5.68 -1.91 -4.46
N TRP A 77 5.35 -0.69 -4.11
CA TRP A 77 5.11 -0.25 -2.74
C TRP A 77 4.10 0.89 -2.71
N LEU A 78 3.69 1.25 -1.50
CA LEU A 78 2.81 2.39 -1.31
C LEU A 78 3.61 3.68 -1.42
N GLY A 79 3.04 4.68 -2.08
CA GLY A 79 3.63 6.02 -2.15
C GLY A 79 3.57 6.73 -0.80
N VAL A 80 4.17 7.90 -0.73
CA VAL A 80 4.27 8.72 0.49
C VAL A 80 2.93 9.40 0.85
N ASN A 81 2.81 9.87 2.09
CA ASN A 81 1.65 10.61 2.61
C ASN A 81 0.34 9.82 2.72
N LEU A 82 0.42 8.53 3.06
CA LEU A 82 -0.74 7.63 3.17
C LEU A 82 -1.24 7.47 4.61
N GLY A 83 -1.26 8.49 5.39
CA GLY A 83 -1.67 8.42 6.80
C GLY A 83 -3.15 8.08 7.04
N ARG A 84 -4.06 8.32 6.22
CA ARG A 84 -5.48 7.92 6.13
C ARG A 84 -5.99 8.16 4.71
N GLY A 85 -5.31 7.57 3.72
CA GLY A 85 -5.54 7.89 2.34
C GLY A 85 -4.65 9.04 1.85
N ILE A 86 -4.87 9.47 0.62
CA ILE A 86 -4.22 10.65 0.04
C ILE A 86 -4.58 11.87 0.91
N SER A 87 -3.62 12.73 1.21
CA SER A 87 -3.79 13.92 2.09
C SER A 87 -4.94 14.85 1.67
N GLY A 88 -5.42 14.69 0.45
CA GLY A 88 -6.54 15.40 -0.13
C GLY A 88 -6.16 16.11 -1.43
N PHE A 89 -7.17 16.51 -2.15
CA PHE A 89 -7.04 17.30 -3.37
C PHE A 89 -7.54 18.70 -3.12
N ILE A 90 -6.78 19.69 -3.57
CA ILE A 90 -7.27 21.08 -3.62
C ILE A 90 -8.30 21.14 -4.73
N VAL A 91 -9.48 21.62 -4.41
CA VAL A 91 -10.61 21.73 -5.34
C VAL A 91 -10.98 23.20 -5.55
N PRO A 92 -11.57 23.55 -6.73
CA PRO A 92 -12.01 24.91 -7.01
C PRO A 92 -13.08 25.39 -6.00
N ASP A 93 -13.23 26.72 -5.85
CA ASP A 93 -14.16 27.33 -4.89
C ASP A 93 -15.63 26.94 -5.10
N HIS A 94 -16.01 26.67 -6.36
CA HIS A 94 -17.37 26.25 -6.69
C HIS A 94 -17.65 24.78 -6.39
N TYR A 95 -16.63 24.00 -5.98
CA TYR A 95 -16.79 22.57 -5.64
C TYR A 95 -17.45 22.45 -4.28
N GLU A 96 -18.54 21.69 -4.19
CA GLU A 96 -19.22 21.46 -2.92
C GLU A 96 -18.39 20.58 -2.00
N LEU A 97 -18.13 21.03 -0.77
CA LEU A 97 -17.46 20.26 0.26
C LEU A 97 -18.49 19.36 0.94
N TYR A 98 -18.31 18.05 0.80
CA TYR A 98 -19.14 17.06 1.46
C TYR A 98 -18.27 15.95 2.09
N GLY A 99 -18.83 15.30 3.11
CA GLY A 99 -18.15 14.24 3.85
C GLY A 99 -17.29 14.78 5.00
N THR A 100 -16.84 13.86 5.83
CA THR A 100 -16.12 14.14 7.08
C THR A 100 -14.67 14.59 6.87
N GLU A 101 -14.14 14.42 5.65
CA GLU A 101 -12.75 14.72 5.31
C GLU A 101 -12.61 15.98 4.44
N ALA A 102 -13.71 16.73 4.25
CA ALA A 102 -13.66 18.00 3.58
C ALA A 102 -13.26 19.10 4.56
N ARG A 103 -12.29 19.93 4.18
CA ARG A 103 -11.76 21.01 5.03
C ARG A 103 -11.30 22.21 4.21
N VAL A 104 -11.13 23.32 4.88
CA VAL A 104 -10.39 24.47 4.37
C VAL A 104 -9.11 24.57 5.18
N ASN A 105 -7.96 24.67 4.51
CA ASN A 105 -6.67 24.84 5.19
C ASN A 105 -6.43 26.30 5.61
N ASP A 106 -5.31 26.54 6.30
CA ASP A 106 -4.96 27.88 6.81
C ASP A 106 -4.69 28.88 5.67
N GLU A 107 -4.43 28.41 4.46
CA GLU A 107 -4.25 29.23 3.25
C GLU A 107 -5.58 29.53 2.53
N GLY A 108 -6.71 29.09 3.10
CA GLY A 108 -8.04 29.27 2.51
C GLY A 108 -8.37 28.27 1.38
N GLN A 109 -7.51 27.29 1.11
CA GLN A 109 -7.73 26.31 0.05
C GLN A 109 -8.73 25.23 0.51
N ARG A 110 -9.66 24.93 -0.37
CA ARG A 110 -10.67 23.87 -0.16
C ARG A 110 -10.07 22.52 -0.50
N ILE A 111 -10.07 21.61 0.46
CA ILE A 111 -9.45 20.29 0.34
C ILE A 111 -10.52 19.21 0.52
N VAL A 112 -10.54 18.24 -0.38
CA VAL A 112 -11.35 17.03 -0.26
C VAL A 112 -10.41 15.84 -0.21
N ALA A 113 -10.41 15.12 0.93
CA ALA A 113 -9.65 13.89 1.09
C ALA A 113 -10.46 12.68 0.61
N THR A 114 -9.78 11.71 0.03
CA THR A 114 -10.37 10.45 -0.44
C THR A 114 -9.81 9.30 0.37
N ASN A 115 -10.52 8.91 1.43
CA ASN A 115 -10.09 7.83 2.33
C ASN A 115 -10.00 6.44 1.66
N GLY A 116 -10.59 6.30 0.48
CA GLY A 116 -10.62 5.05 -0.29
C GLY A 116 -9.50 4.89 -1.31
N CYS A 117 -8.59 5.86 -1.43
CA CYS A 117 -7.53 5.85 -2.45
C CYS A 117 -6.14 5.70 -1.84
N LEU A 118 -5.23 5.13 -2.63
CA LEU A 118 -3.80 5.03 -2.32
C LEU A 118 -2.97 5.34 -3.56
N TRP A 119 -1.70 5.68 -3.35
CA TRP A 119 -0.68 5.66 -4.38
C TRP A 119 0.01 4.29 -4.39
N LEU A 120 0.07 3.65 -5.56
CA LEU A 120 0.92 2.49 -5.81
C LEU A 120 2.03 2.91 -6.77
N THR A 121 3.26 2.53 -6.44
CA THR A 121 4.44 2.96 -7.20
C THR A 121 5.56 1.92 -7.13
N ASN A 122 6.48 1.98 -8.09
CA ASN A 122 7.81 1.36 -8.03
C ASN A 122 8.93 2.40 -8.16
N LEU A 123 8.59 3.68 -8.04
CA LEU A 123 9.57 4.77 -7.96
C LEU A 123 10.13 4.86 -6.55
N GLU A 124 11.45 4.90 -6.46
CA GLU A 124 12.14 4.97 -5.17
C GLU A 124 11.80 6.25 -4.39
N ASN A 125 11.70 6.13 -3.08
CA ASN A 125 11.52 7.26 -2.18
C ASN A 125 12.18 6.99 -0.83
N SER A 126 12.65 8.03 -0.15
CA SER A 126 13.37 7.93 1.12
C SER A 126 12.51 7.38 2.26
N GLN A 127 11.21 7.65 2.27
CA GLN A 127 10.32 7.26 3.38
C GLN A 127 10.21 5.75 3.54
N ARG A 128 10.34 4.97 2.46
CA ARG A 128 10.30 3.50 2.55
C ARG A 128 11.53 2.89 3.22
N HIS A 129 12.61 3.65 3.40
CA HIS A 129 13.84 3.25 4.07
C HIS A 129 13.92 3.78 5.51
N GLU A 130 12.90 4.50 5.97
CA GLU A 130 12.82 4.95 7.36
C GLU A 130 12.53 3.78 8.29
N ASP A 131 13.37 3.57 9.28
CA ASP A 131 13.15 2.53 10.28
C ASP A 131 11.95 2.87 11.17
N ILE A 132 11.11 1.89 11.40
CA ILE A 132 10.09 1.99 12.46
C ILE A 132 10.82 1.94 13.79
N ASN A 133 10.64 2.98 14.62
CA ASN A 133 11.18 3.01 15.96
C ASN A 133 10.43 1.99 16.85
N LEU A 134 11.09 0.87 17.17
CA LEU A 134 10.54 -0.21 17.96
C LEU A 134 10.93 0.00 19.43
N THR A 135 9.96 0.28 20.27
CA THR A 135 10.16 0.50 21.72
C THR A 135 9.72 -0.69 22.55
N GLU A 136 8.84 -1.54 22.02
CA GLU A 136 8.29 -2.67 22.75
C GLU A 136 9.27 -3.85 22.82
N ILE A 137 9.14 -4.64 23.89
CA ILE A 137 9.96 -5.82 24.17
C ILE A 137 9.04 -7.02 24.38
N TYR A 138 9.35 -8.15 23.75
CA TYR A 138 8.64 -9.40 23.93
C TYR A 138 9.01 -10.09 25.24
N LYS A 139 10.30 -10.16 25.54
CA LYS A 139 10.82 -10.82 26.73
C LYS A 139 10.23 -10.21 28.02
N ASN A 140 9.64 -11.05 28.88
CA ASN A 140 8.92 -10.67 30.12
C ASN A 140 7.58 -9.94 29.90
N HIS A 141 7.06 -9.95 28.66
CA HIS A 141 5.75 -9.37 28.29
C HIS A 141 4.99 -10.28 27.31
N GLU A 142 5.27 -11.60 27.36
CA GLU A 142 4.73 -12.60 26.44
C GLU A 142 3.20 -12.66 26.47
N ASP A 143 2.60 -12.34 27.60
CA ASP A 143 1.16 -12.27 27.83
C ASP A 143 0.45 -11.22 26.93
N ARG A 144 1.16 -10.20 26.48
CA ARG A 144 0.66 -9.17 25.55
C ARG A 144 0.59 -9.63 24.10
N TYR A 145 1.26 -10.75 23.78
CA TYR A 145 1.47 -11.25 22.44
C TYR A 145 0.96 -12.68 22.27
N PRO A 146 -0.35 -12.89 22.23
CA PRO A 146 -0.89 -14.24 22.12
C PRO A 146 -0.43 -14.92 20.84
N PHE A 147 -0.09 -16.20 20.96
CA PHE A 147 0.18 -17.04 19.79
C PHE A 147 -1.08 -17.31 18.99
N TYR A 148 -0.93 -17.50 17.70
CA TYR A 148 -2.02 -18.01 16.88
C TYR A 148 -2.24 -19.49 17.15
N ASP A 149 -3.53 -19.89 17.12
CA ASP A 149 -3.92 -21.29 17.36
C ASP A 149 -3.43 -22.23 16.24
N ASN A 150 -3.22 -21.69 15.05
CA ASN A 150 -2.91 -22.43 13.83
C ASN A 150 -1.65 -21.93 13.07
N CYS A 151 -0.78 -21.20 13.73
CA CYS A 151 0.46 -20.70 13.16
C CYS A 151 1.50 -20.46 14.27
N GLU A 152 2.73 -20.86 14.05
CA GLU A 152 3.84 -20.58 14.97
C GLU A 152 4.27 -19.10 14.90
N GLY A 153 3.37 -18.22 15.32
CA GLY A 153 3.59 -16.76 15.29
C GLY A 153 2.74 -16.07 16.33
N ILE A 154 3.14 -14.88 16.70
CA ILE A 154 2.42 -14.03 17.65
C ILE A 154 1.53 -13.02 16.95
N ASN A 155 0.41 -12.65 17.58
CA ASN A 155 -0.47 -11.59 17.11
C ASN A 155 -0.02 -10.24 17.68
N VAL A 156 0.21 -9.29 16.79
CA VAL A 156 0.54 -7.90 17.13
C VAL A 156 -0.59 -7.00 16.65
N ASN A 157 -1.28 -6.33 17.56
CA ASN A 157 -2.49 -5.59 17.25
C ASN A 157 -2.25 -4.26 16.52
N ARG A 158 -1.10 -3.63 16.75
CA ARG A 158 -0.75 -2.32 16.17
C ARG A 158 0.71 -2.33 15.71
N THR A 159 1.02 -1.57 14.69
CA THR A 159 2.38 -1.48 14.14
C THR A 159 3.40 -0.99 15.20
N HIS A 160 3.02 -0.11 16.12
CA HIS A 160 3.91 0.37 17.17
C HIS A 160 4.13 -0.64 18.33
N ASP A 161 3.28 -1.68 18.40
CA ASP A 161 3.45 -2.76 19.39
C ASP A 161 4.43 -3.85 18.91
N ILE A 162 5.04 -3.71 17.72
CA ILE A 162 6.01 -4.69 17.21
C ILE A 162 7.21 -4.75 18.16
N PRO A 163 7.50 -5.91 18.77
CA PRO A 163 8.62 -6.04 19.68
C PRO A 163 9.96 -6.08 18.94
N LYS A 164 10.96 -5.37 19.45
CA LYS A 164 12.29 -5.27 18.84
C LYS A 164 13.15 -6.53 19.00
N ASP A 165 12.85 -7.36 19.99
CA ASP A 165 13.63 -8.52 20.40
C ASP A 165 13.04 -9.87 19.94
N TYR A 166 11.93 -9.89 19.21
CA TYR A 166 11.29 -11.12 18.76
C TYR A 166 11.71 -11.53 17.34
N ARG A 167 12.20 -12.78 17.20
CA ARG A 167 12.70 -13.33 15.92
C ARG A 167 11.67 -14.13 15.13
N GLY A 168 10.59 -14.53 15.78
CA GLY A 168 9.56 -15.38 15.17
C GLY A 168 8.64 -14.64 14.20
N LEU A 169 7.64 -15.36 13.72
CA LEU A 169 6.59 -14.78 12.89
C LEU A 169 5.69 -13.88 13.73
N MET A 170 5.36 -12.73 13.20
CA MET A 170 4.44 -11.75 13.79
C MET A 170 3.33 -11.42 12.80
N GLY A 171 2.08 -11.55 13.22
CA GLY A 171 0.95 -11.10 12.42
C GLY A 171 0.58 -9.66 12.77
N VAL A 172 0.81 -8.75 11.85
CA VAL A 172 0.54 -7.31 11.99
C VAL A 172 -0.65 -6.86 11.15
N PRO A 173 -1.33 -5.75 11.50
CA PRO A 173 -2.39 -5.19 10.68
C PRO A 173 -1.89 -4.79 9.28
N ILE A 174 -2.79 -4.78 8.28
CA ILE A 174 -2.44 -4.37 6.91
C ILE A 174 -1.92 -2.92 6.82
N THR A 175 -2.29 -2.07 7.77
CA THR A 175 -1.79 -0.70 7.89
C THR A 175 -0.28 -0.61 8.17
N PHE A 176 0.36 -1.72 8.53
CA PHE A 176 1.81 -1.84 8.61
C PHE A 176 2.49 -1.44 7.29
N LEU A 177 1.88 -1.74 6.14
CA LEU A 177 2.44 -1.42 4.82
C LEU A 177 2.74 0.08 4.63
N HIS A 178 2.06 0.97 5.36
CA HIS A 178 2.32 2.41 5.30
C HIS A 178 3.68 2.83 5.88
N LYS A 179 4.28 1.94 6.68
CA LYS A 179 5.57 2.16 7.35
C LYS A 179 6.55 1.02 7.05
N TYR A 180 6.24 0.19 6.08
CA TYR A 180 7.05 -0.96 5.75
C TYR A 180 8.41 -0.53 5.21
N ASN A 181 9.46 -0.93 5.91
CA ASN A 181 10.83 -0.84 5.45
C ASN A 181 11.34 -2.25 5.12
N PRO A 182 11.69 -2.55 3.85
CA PRO A 182 12.13 -3.88 3.43
C PRO A 182 13.50 -4.27 4.00
N GLU A 183 14.28 -3.32 4.49
CA GLU A 183 15.56 -3.59 5.15
C GLU A 183 15.38 -3.96 6.63
N GLN A 184 14.30 -3.49 7.25
CA GLN A 184 13.99 -3.77 8.64
C GLN A 184 13.15 -5.04 8.80
N PHE A 185 12.23 -5.30 7.87
CA PHE A 185 11.31 -6.42 7.95
C PHE A 185 11.27 -7.26 6.67
N GLU A 186 10.91 -8.52 6.83
CA GLU A 186 10.53 -9.42 5.77
C GLU A 186 9.01 -9.64 5.81
N ILE A 187 8.33 -9.46 4.68
CA ILE A 187 6.94 -9.88 4.51
C ILE A 187 6.93 -11.35 4.10
N VAL A 188 6.47 -12.23 4.99
CA VAL A 188 6.42 -13.67 4.74
C VAL A 188 5.15 -14.08 4.01
N ARG A 189 3.99 -13.56 4.46
CA ARG A 189 2.68 -13.95 3.91
C ARG A 189 1.59 -12.95 4.28
N PHE A 190 0.57 -12.87 3.43
CA PHE A 190 -0.69 -12.19 3.73
C PHE A 190 -1.80 -13.23 4.02
N ARG A 191 -2.58 -12.96 5.06
CA ARG A 191 -3.76 -13.73 5.44
C ARG A 191 -4.98 -12.85 5.43
N LYS A 192 -5.82 -13.09 4.43
CA LYS A 192 -7.01 -12.26 4.18
C LYS A 192 -8.25 -12.74 4.92
N GLY A 193 -8.34 -14.01 5.27
CA GLY A 193 -9.58 -14.59 5.78
C GLY A 193 -10.42 -15.29 4.72
N ASP A 194 -11.36 -16.14 5.17
CA ASP A 194 -12.41 -16.88 4.44
C ASP A 194 -11.99 -18.14 3.63
N ASP A 195 -10.74 -18.58 3.72
CA ASP A 195 -10.30 -19.85 3.12
C ASP A 195 -10.16 -21.01 4.14
N GLY A 196 -10.66 -20.83 5.36
CA GLY A 196 -10.53 -21.77 6.46
C GLY A 196 -9.12 -21.89 7.05
N LYS A 197 -8.16 -21.14 6.50
CA LYS A 197 -6.75 -21.11 6.95
C LYS A 197 -6.41 -19.79 7.65
N ASP A 198 -7.41 -19.08 8.11
CA ASP A 198 -7.25 -17.81 8.79
C ASP A 198 -6.49 -17.96 10.09
N LEU A 199 -5.70 -16.94 10.40
CA LEU A 199 -5.05 -16.84 11.70
C LEU A 199 -6.11 -16.70 12.79
N ARG A 200 -6.00 -17.50 13.86
CA ARG A 200 -6.93 -17.50 14.98
C ARG A 200 -6.18 -17.28 16.29
N VAL A 201 -6.78 -16.49 17.15
CA VAL A 201 -6.35 -16.30 18.53
C VAL A 201 -7.53 -16.64 19.43
N ASN A 202 -7.40 -17.68 20.24
CA ASN A 202 -8.48 -18.18 21.13
C ASN A 202 -9.78 -18.45 20.33
N GLY A 203 -9.68 -19.08 19.16
CA GLY A 203 -10.79 -19.40 18.27
C GLY A 203 -11.37 -18.23 17.49
N LYS A 204 -10.93 -17.00 17.70
CA LYS A 204 -11.39 -15.80 16.99
C LYS A 204 -10.40 -15.39 15.91
N CYS A 205 -10.91 -15.05 14.71
CA CYS A 205 -10.07 -14.53 13.63
C CYS A 205 -9.88 -13.01 13.83
N PRO A 206 -8.64 -12.53 14.06
CA PRO A 206 -8.36 -11.11 13.97
C PRO A 206 -8.54 -10.68 12.52
N TYR A 207 -8.86 -9.39 12.32
CA TYR A 207 -8.96 -8.84 10.98
C TYR A 207 -7.65 -9.03 10.21
N PHE A 208 -7.67 -8.99 8.90
CA PHE A 208 -6.55 -9.27 7.99
C PHE A 208 -5.15 -9.01 8.57
N ARG A 209 -4.25 -9.98 8.43
CA ARG A 209 -2.89 -9.91 8.97
C ARG A 209 -1.85 -10.14 7.89
N ILE A 210 -0.76 -9.39 7.99
CA ILE A 210 0.49 -9.64 7.28
C ILE A 210 1.42 -10.35 8.26
N LEU A 211 1.94 -11.51 7.86
CA LEU A 211 2.98 -12.20 8.60
C LEU A 211 4.33 -11.62 8.22
N ILE A 212 5.04 -11.11 9.21
CA ILE A 212 6.36 -10.49 9.05
C ILE A 212 7.40 -11.13 9.97
N LYS A 213 8.67 -10.87 9.68
CA LYS A 213 9.81 -11.14 10.57
C LYS A 213 10.70 -9.90 10.68
N ASN A 214 11.29 -9.69 11.85
CA ASN A 214 12.37 -8.72 12.00
C ASN A 214 13.63 -9.24 11.26
N ARG A 215 14.22 -8.43 10.40
CA ARG A 215 15.53 -8.70 9.78
C ARG A 215 16.68 -8.27 10.69
N ARG A 216 16.46 -7.21 11.46
CA ARG A 216 17.41 -6.63 12.41
C ARG A 216 16.81 -6.74 13.80
N LEU A 217 17.56 -7.29 14.75
CA LEU A 217 17.18 -7.27 16.15
C LEU A 217 17.97 -6.19 16.86
N SER A 218 17.27 -5.35 17.58
CA SER A 218 17.90 -4.45 18.55
C SER A 218 17.93 -5.17 19.91
N VAL A 219 19.12 -5.36 20.42
CA VAL A 219 19.36 -5.92 21.75
C VAL A 219 19.04 -4.87 22.80
#